data_8e545e91cd4d66997968b6a4b5a2e00e
#
_entry.id   8e545e91cd4d66997968b6a4b5a2e00e
#
_cell.length_a   1.000
_cell.length_b   1.000
_cell.length_c   1.000
_cell.angle_alpha   90.00
_cell.angle_beta   90.00
_cell.angle_gamma   90.00
#
_symmetry.space_group_name_H-M   'P 1'
#
loop_
_entity.id
_entity.type
_entity.pdbx_description
1 polymer ?
#
loop_
_entity_poly.entity_id
_entity_poly.type
_entity_poly.pdbx_seq_one_letter_code
_entity_poly.pdbx_strand_id
1 'polypeptide(L)'
;IIDWKMPETSGVETAKRIRKAVGDEAPIIILTAYDWSDIEEEAKEAGITAFCAKPLFMSDLKSALLAANNLIEKEEKEAGTWTMADFGGKRVLLVEDIELNREIAEVILTEAGFLVDSAPDGTDAVAMVTKSEEFYYDAILMDVQMPIMNGYEATRTIRNLPRKDVRDLPIIAMTANALEEDKEAALKNGMNAHIAKPLDMDVFISVLKEFLQ
;
A
#
# COMPACT_ATOMS: atom_id res chain seq x y z
N ILE A 1 -0.31 -7.43 -20.49
CA ILE A 1 -1.25 -6.86 -19.53
C ILE A 1 -2.21 -5.98 -20.31
N ILE A 2 -3.52 -6.08 -20.07
CA ILE A 2 -4.58 -5.39 -20.83
C ILE A 2 -5.55 -4.76 -19.83
N ASP A 3 -5.99 -3.52 -20.07
CA ASP A 3 -7.06 -2.90 -19.30
C ASP A 3 -8.42 -3.53 -19.65
N TRP A 4 -9.26 -3.77 -18.65
CA TRP A 4 -10.62 -4.29 -18.85
C TRP A 4 -11.48 -3.37 -19.72
N LYS A 5 -11.49 -2.06 -19.41
CA LYS A 5 -12.27 -1.06 -20.15
C LYS A 5 -11.38 -0.15 -20.98
N MET A 6 -11.48 -0.29 -22.29
CA MET A 6 -10.85 0.58 -23.27
C MET A 6 -11.90 1.22 -24.20
N PRO A 7 -11.65 2.41 -24.77
CA PRO A 7 -12.67 3.19 -25.49
C PRO A 7 -13.31 2.47 -26.69
N GLU A 8 -12.57 1.63 -27.40
CA GLU A 8 -13.03 1.03 -28.67
C GLU A 8 -13.29 -0.48 -28.57
N THR A 9 -12.76 -1.15 -27.55
CA THR A 9 -12.88 -2.59 -27.38
C THR A 9 -12.68 -3.00 -25.93
N SER A 10 -13.32 -4.10 -25.49
CA SER A 10 -13.08 -4.63 -24.15
C SER A 10 -11.76 -5.39 -24.06
N GLY A 11 -11.24 -5.54 -22.81
CA GLY A 11 -10.08 -6.38 -22.56
C GLY A 11 -10.29 -7.83 -23.00
N VAL A 12 -11.50 -8.38 -22.83
CA VAL A 12 -11.86 -9.74 -23.25
C VAL A 12 -11.81 -9.89 -24.77
N GLU A 13 -12.42 -8.96 -25.50
CA GLU A 13 -12.38 -8.98 -26.95
C GLU A 13 -10.95 -8.84 -27.49
N THR A 14 -10.15 -8.00 -26.84
CA THR A 14 -8.73 -7.86 -27.16
C THR A 14 -7.96 -9.17 -26.88
N ALA A 15 -8.23 -9.83 -25.76
CA ALA A 15 -7.65 -11.14 -25.44
C ALA A 15 -8.00 -12.20 -26.51
N LYS A 16 -9.28 -12.29 -26.91
CA LYS A 16 -9.72 -13.20 -28.00
C LYS A 16 -8.97 -12.94 -29.29
N ARG A 17 -8.75 -11.68 -29.67
CA ARG A 17 -7.98 -11.31 -30.87
C ARG A 17 -6.50 -11.68 -30.74
N ILE A 18 -5.88 -11.48 -29.58
CA ILE A 18 -4.50 -11.87 -29.32
C ILE A 18 -4.38 -13.40 -29.42
N ARG A 19 -5.27 -14.17 -28.77
CA ARG A 19 -5.27 -15.65 -28.86
C ARG A 19 -5.35 -16.15 -30.28
N LYS A 20 -6.21 -15.54 -31.09
CA LYS A 20 -6.33 -15.87 -32.49
C LYS A 20 -5.06 -15.60 -33.32
N ALA A 21 -4.29 -14.58 -32.95
CA ALA A 21 -3.10 -14.16 -33.67
C ALA A 21 -1.83 -14.91 -33.26
N VAL A 22 -1.63 -15.17 -31.93
CA VAL A 22 -0.38 -15.71 -31.38
C VAL A 22 -0.54 -17.02 -30.61
N GLY A 23 -1.76 -17.60 -30.55
CA GLY A 23 -2.03 -18.85 -29.81
C GLY A 23 -2.09 -18.64 -28.26
N ASP A 24 -1.95 -19.74 -27.53
CA ASP A 24 -2.20 -19.78 -26.10
C ASP A 24 -0.92 -19.68 -25.24
N GLU A 25 0.26 -19.57 -25.85
CA GLU A 25 1.53 -19.59 -25.13
C GLU A 25 1.79 -18.33 -24.30
N ALA A 26 1.33 -17.16 -24.77
CA ALA A 26 1.57 -15.91 -24.06
C ALA A 26 0.56 -15.68 -22.92
N PRO A 27 0.96 -15.52 -21.67
CA PRO A 27 0.02 -15.22 -20.59
C PRO A 27 -0.64 -13.86 -20.78
N ILE A 28 -1.96 -13.77 -20.50
CA ILE A 28 -2.75 -12.55 -20.59
C ILE A 28 -3.29 -12.20 -19.21
N ILE A 29 -2.94 -11.01 -18.71
CA ILE A 29 -3.40 -10.48 -17.43
C ILE A 29 -4.33 -9.30 -17.70
N ILE A 30 -5.53 -9.30 -17.10
CA ILE A 30 -6.48 -8.19 -17.17
C ILE A 30 -6.38 -7.32 -15.93
N LEU A 31 -6.31 -5.98 -16.12
CA LEU A 31 -6.45 -4.99 -15.06
C LEU A 31 -7.92 -4.56 -14.97
N THR A 32 -8.53 -4.67 -13.78
CA THR A 32 -9.93 -4.32 -13.56
C THR A 32 -10.12 -3.52 -12.27
N ALA A 33 -11.05 -2.56 -12.28
CA ALA A 33 -11.52 -1.85 -11.09
C ALA A 33 -12.81 -2.48 -10.51
N TYR A 34 -13.27 -3.61 -11.04
CA TYR A 34 -14.53 -4.27 -10.67
C TYR A 34 -14.27 -5.70 -10.21
N ASP A 35 -15.19 -6.23 -9.44
CA ASP A 35 -15.23 -7.66 -9.14
C ASP A 35 -15.39 -8.45 -10.45
N TRP A 36 -14.52 -9.45 -10.65
CA TRP A 36 -14.48 -10.27 -11.86
C TRP A 36 -15.28 -11.56 -11.73
N SER A 37 -15.91 -11.81 -10.60
CA SER A 37 -16.69 -13.04 -10.33
C SER A 37 -17.77 -13.28 -11.38
N ASP A 38 -18.41 -12.20 -11.85
CA ASP A 38 -19.48 -12.27 -12.84
C ASP A 38 -18.98 -12.58 -14.26
N ILE A 39 -17.68 -12.46 -14.52
CA ILE A 39 -17.08 -12.57 -15.86
C ILE A 39 -15.99 -13.64 -15.95
N GLU A 40 -15.78 -14.39 -14.88
CA GLU A 40 -14.73 -15.41 -14.79
C GLU A 40 -14.84 -16.47 -15.90
N GLU A 41 -16.06 -16.93 -16.20
CA GLU A 41 -16.30 -17.91 -17.27
C GLU A 41 -15.95 -17.35 -18.65
N GLU A 42 -16.44 -16.12 -18.97
CA GLU A 42 -16.15 -15.48 -20.26
C GLU A 42 -14.64 -15.19 -20.42
N ALA A 43 -13.99 -14.83 -19.33
CA ALA A 43 -12.55 -14.57 -19.31
C ALA A 43 -11.72 -15.85 -19.54
N LYS A 44 -12.11 -16.96 -18.93
CA LYS A 44 -11.49 -18.28 -19.17
C LYS A 44 -11.64 -18.71 -20.62
N GLU A 45 -12.84 -18.56 -21.20
CA GLU A 45 -13.09 -18.84 -22.63
C GLU A 45 -12.26 -17.96 -23.56
N ALA A 46 -11.98 -16.72 -23.16
CA ALA A 46 -11.12 -15.80 -23.90
C ALA A 46 -9.62 -16.08 -23.74
N GLY A 47 -9.25 -17.09 -22.95
CA GLY A 47 -7.86 -17.46 -22.69
C GLY A 47 -7.12 -16.45 -21.80
N ILE A 48 -7.82 -15.72 -20.94
CA ILE A 48 -7.22 -14.84 -19.94
C ILE A 48 -6.64 -15.71 -18.82
N THR A 49 -5.40 -15.43 -18.42
CA THR A 49 -4.63 -16.27 -17.51
C THR A 49 -4.72 -15.80 -16.06
N ALA A 50 -4.81 -14.50 -15.84
CA ALA A 50 -4.93 -13.92 -14.50
C ALA A 50 -5.62 -12.55 -14.54
N PHE A 51 -6.07 -12.11 -13.35
CA PHE A 51 -6.64 -10.79 -13.11
C PHE A 51 -5.78 -10.03 -12.10
N CYS A 52 -5.78 -8.71 -12.21
CA CYS A 52 -5.18 -7.82 -11.23
C CYS A 52 -6.12 -6.65 -10.97
N ALA A 53 -6.39 -6.37 -9.71
CA ALA A 53 -7.28 -5.27 -9.30
C ALA A 53 -6.62 -3.90 -9.53
N LYS A 54 -7.44 -2.88 -9.74
CA LYS A 54 -7.03 -1.48 -9.66
C LYS A 54 -7.55 -0.91 -8.32
N PRO A 55 -6.74 -0.14 -7.60
CA PRO A 55 -5.41 0.37 -7.94
C PRO A 55 -4.35 -0.75 -7.98
N LEU A 56 -3.38 -0.63 -8.92
CA LEU A 56 -2.37 -1.65 -9.17
C LEU A 56 -1.28 -1.63 -8.10
N PHE A 57 -1.28 -2.63 -7.21
CA PHE A 57 -0.19 -2.84 -6.26
C PHE A 57 0.88 -3.77 -6.83
N MET A 58 2.13 -3.57 -6.40
CA MET A 58 3.25 -4.40 -6.88
C MET A 58 3.12 -5.87 -6.44
N SER A 59 2.58 -6.12 -5.26
CA SER A 59 2.24 -7.46 -4.75
C SER A 59 1.27 -8.19 -5.66
N ASP A 60 0.18 -7.49 -6.05
CA ASP A 60 -0.87 -8.08 -6.89
C ASP A 60 -0.37 -8.33 -8.29
N LEU A 61 0.39 -7.39 -8.84
CA LEU A 61 1.03 -7.57 -10.14
C LEU A 61 2.02 -8.74 -10.12
N LYS A 62 2.84 -8.86 -9.07
CA LYS A 62 3.77 -9.98 -8.89
C LYS A 62 3.01 -11.31 -8.80
N SER A 63 1.97 -11.37 -7.99
CA SER A 63 1.12 -12.56 -7.83
C SER A 63 0.44 -12.94 -9.15
N ALA A 64 -0.13 -11.97 -9.87
CA ALA A 64 -0.74 -12.20 -11.18
C ALA A 64 0.28 -12.68 -12.23
N LEU A 65 1.50 -12.14 -12.23
CA LEU A 65 2.59 -12.58 -13.11
C LEU A 65 3.05 -14.01 -12.80
N LEU A 66 3.19 -14.36 -11.52
CA LEU A 66 3.55 -15.71 -11.10
C LEU A 66 2.43 -16.71 -11.48
N ALA A 67 1.17 -16.37 -11.20
CA ALA A 67 0.02 -17.16 -11.59
C ALA A 67 -0.05 -17.38 -13.11
N ALA A 68 0.13 -16.30 -13.87
CA ALA A 68 0.05 -16.32 -15.32
C ALA A 68 1.15 -17.16 -16.00
N ASN A 69 2.30 -17.32 -15.37
CA ASN A 69 3.42 -18.10 -15.90
C ASN A 69 3.50 -19.52 -15.34
N ASN A 70 2.48 -20.01 -14.60
CA ASN A 70 2.49 -21.31 -13.91
C ASN A 70 3.74 -21.56 -13.05
N LEU A 71 4.37 -20.49 -12.56
CA LEU A 71 5.54 -20.53 -11.70
C LEU A 71 5.16 -20.68 -10.21
N ILE A 72 3.87 -20.90 -9.93
CA ILE A 72 3.41 -21.26 -8.61
C ILE A 72 3.67 -22.76 -8.44
N GLU A 73 4.89 -23.12 -8.05
CA GLU A 73 5.01 -24.25 -7.13
C GLU A 73 4.22 -23.83 -5.88
N LYS A 74 3.27 -24.68 -5.49
CA LYS A 74 2.47 -24.53 -4.29
C LYS A 74 3.31 -24.12 -3.07
N GLU A 75 3.58 -22.86 -2.90
CA GLU A 75 3.50 -22.27 -1.60
C GLU A 75 2.04 -21.84 -1.44
N GLU A 76 1.22 -22.73 -0.90
CA GLU A 76 0.09 -22.36 -0.09
C GLU A 76 0.65 -21.60 1.14
N LYS A 77 1.24 -20.45 0.89
CA LYS A 77 1.17 -19.39 1.85
C LYS A 77 -0.29 -18.95 1.76
N GLU A 78 -1.00 -19.34 2.82
CA GLU A 78 -2.24 -18.69 3.21
C GLU A 78 -2.09 -17.22 2.80
N ALA A 79 -2.82 -16.81 1.76
CA ALA A 79 -3.12 -15.41 1.56
C ALA A 79 -3.68 -14.99 2.90
N GLY A 80 -2.88 -14.25 3.66
CA GLY A 80 -3.27 -13.84 4.98
C GLY A 80 -4.57 -13.09 4.80
N THR A 81 -5.66 -13.74 5.15
CA THR A 81 -6.92 -13.08 5.38
C THR A 81 -6.58 -12.12 6.49
N TRP A 82 -6.35 -10.84 6.10
CA TRP A 82 -6.19 -9.75 7.05
C TRP A 82 -7.47 -9.72 7.87
N THR A 83 -7.46 -10.43 8.97
CA THR A 83 -8.60 -10.41 9.88
C THR A 83 -8.56 -9.04 10.54
N MET A 84 -9.64 -8.26 10.41
CA MET A 84 -9.87 -6.97 11.08
C MET A 84 -9.53 -6.99 12.59
N ALA A 85 -9.29 -8.19 13.14
CA ALA A 85 -8.97 -8.42 14.54
C ALA A 85 -7.55 -7.99 14.95
N ASP A 86 -6.60 -7.88 14.02
CA ASP A 86 -5.19 -7.66 14.39
C ASP A 86 -4.89 -6.19 14.76
N PHE A 87 -5.64 -5.22 14.25
CA PHE A 87 -5.41 -3.79 14.48
C PHE A 87 -6.66 -3.02 14.93
N GLY A 88 -7.72 -3.73 15.32
CA GLY A 88 -9.01 -3.12 15.66
C GLY A 88 -8.91 -2.06 16.74
N GLY A 89 -9.23 -0.83 16.37
CA GLY A 89 -9.23 0.34 17.25
C GLY A 89 -7.90 1.07 17.38
N LYS A 90 -6.82 0.59 16.79
CA LYS A 90 -5.56 1.32 16.70
C LYS A 90 -5.70 2.54 15.79
N ARG A 91 -5.17 3.68 16.23
CA ARG A 91 -5.25 4.94 15.50
C ARG A 91 -3.91 5.33 14.91
N VAL A 92 -3.89 5.57 13.60
CA VAL A 92 -2.69 6.00 12.87
C VAL A 92 -2.88 7.38 12.27
N LEU A 93 -1.81 8.16 12.27
CA LEU A 93 -1.71 9.40 11.50
C LEU A 93 -0.97 9.12 10.20
N LEU A 94 -1.67 9.25 9.09
CA LEU A 94 -1.10 9.13 7.75
C LEU A 94 -0.69 10.50 7.23
N VAL A 95 0.58 10.67 6.85
CA VAL A 95 1.11 11.92 6.31
C VAL A 95 1.64 11.70 4.91
N GLU A 96 0.96 12.27 3.93
CA GLU A 96 1.23 12.08 2.49
C GLU A 96 0.75 13.32 1.73
N ASP A 97 1.58 13.93 0.90
CA ASP A 97 1.25 15.17 0.20
C ASP A 97 0.40 14.95 -1.06
N ILE A 98 0.58 13.83 -1.74
CA ILE A 98 -0.18 13.50 -2.94
C ILE A 98 -1.55 12.94 -2.55
N GLU A 99 -2.61 13.70 -2.84
CA GLU A 99 -4.00 13.37 -2.46
C GLU A 99 -4.40 11.93 -2.87
N LEU A 100 -4.10 11.53 -4.11
CA LEU A 100 -4.41 10.18 -4.59
C LEU A 100 -3.69 9.09 -3.78
N ASN A 101 -2.40 9.28 -3.46
CA ASN A 101 -1.65 8.31 -2.64
C ASN A 101 -2.24 8.24 -1.23
N ARG A 102 -2.62 9.39 -0.67
CA ARG A 102 -3.23 9.49 0.66
C ARG A 102 -4.58 8.75 0.70
N GLU A 103 -5.47 8.98 -0.28
CA GLU A 103 -6.74 8.27 -0.38
C GLU A 103 -6.56 6.75 -0.49
N ILE A 104 -5.62 6.29 -1.32
CA ILE A 104 -5.31 4.87 -1.47
C ILE A 104 -4.83 4.27 -0.14
N ALA A 105 -3.90 4.94 0.54
CA ALA A 105 -3.37 4.46 1.81
C ALA A 105 -4.43 4.47 2.93
N GLU A 106 -5.33 5.47 2.95
CA GLU A 106 -6.47 5.53 3.88
C GLU A 106 -7.41 4.33 3.72
N VAL A 107 -7.77 3.99 2.47
CA VAL A 107 -8.61 2.81 2.18
C VAL A 107 -7.94 1.55 2.71
N ILE A 108 -6.68 1.34 2.38
CA ILE A 108 -5.89 0.17 2.81
C ILE A 108 -5.84 0.03 4.33
N LEU A 109 -5.52 1.13 5.03
CA LEU A 109 -5.45 1.14 6.49
C LEU A 109 -6.80 0.89 7.14
N THR A 110 -7.86 1.49 6.58
CA THR A 110 -9.23 1.31 7.08
C THR A 110 -9.70 -0.13 6.90
N GLU A 111 -9.41 -0.76 5.76
CA GLU A 111 -9.69 -2.18 5.53
C GLU A 111 -8.91 -3.10 6.47
N ALA A 112 -7.70 -2.71 6.87
CA ALA A 112 -6.92 -3.41 7.89
C ALA A 112 -7.41 -3.17 9.33
N GLY A 113 -8.47 -2.36 9.53
CA GLY A 113 -9.13 -2.12 10.82
C GLY A 113 -8.60 -0.93 11.61
N PHE A 114 -7.71 -0.10 11.04
CA PHE A 114 -7.23 1.11 11.68
C PHE A 114 -8.26 2.25 11.69
N LEU A 115 -8.17 3.09 12.71
CA LEU A 115 -8.74 4.44 12.69
C LEU A 115 -7.69 5.37 12.08
N VAL A 116 -8.01 6.04 10.97
CA VAL A 116 -7.05 6.83 10.21
C VAL A 116 -7.39 8.31 10.31
N ASP A 117 -6.43 9.11 10.77
CA ASP A 117 -6.42 10.55 10.57
C ASP A 117 -5.34 10.87 9.53
N SER A 118 -5.53 11.87 8.67
CA SER A 118 -4.57 12.20 7.62
C SER A 118 -4.14 13.66 7.62
N ALA A 119 -2.89 13.89 7.21
CA ALA A 119 -2.29 15.21 7.04
C ALA A 119 -1.63 15.32 5.67
N PRO A 120 -1.76 16.46 4.96
CA PRO A 120 -1.18 16.67 3.64
C PRO A 120 0.30 17.07 3.65
N ASP A 121 0.85 17.42 4.79
CA ASP A 121 2.27 17.77 4.94
C ASP A 121 2.78 17.63 6.39
N GLY A 122 4.10 17.80 6.57
CA GLY A 122 4.73 17.68 7.88
C GLY A 122 4.29 18.76 8.88
N THR A 123 3.88 19.94 8.42
CA THR A 123 3.42 21.04 9.30
C THR A 123 2.09 20.69 9.93
N ASP A 124 1.15 20.18 9.12
CA ASP A 124 -0.15 19.73 9.59
C ASP A 124 -0.01 18.51 10.51
N ALA A 125 0.87 17.57 10.18
CA ALA A 125 1.16 16.42 11.04
C ALA A 125 1.65 16.86 12.44
N VAL A 126 2.61 17.78 12.52
CA VAL A 126 3.08 18.36 13.79
C VAL A 126 1.95 19.05 14.54
N ALA A 127 1.12 19.82 13.83
CA ALA A 127 -0.02 20.52 14.45
C ALA A 127 -1.05 19.54 15.01
N MET A 128 -1.36 18.46 14.28
CA MET A 128 -2.31 17.42 14.71
C MET A 128 -1.78 16.70 15.97
N VAL A 129 -0.53 16.26 15.96
CA VAL A 129 0.09 15.61 17.13
C VAL A 129 0.13 16.57 18.33
N THR A 130 0.45 17.85 18.11
CA THR A 130 0.51 18.86 19.18
C THR A 130 -0.86 19.11 19.84
N LYS A 131 -1.94 19.07 19.05
CA LYS A 131 -3.31 19.32 19.51
C LYS A 131 -4.00 18.09 20.09
N SER A 132 -3.54 16.89 19.75
CA SER A 132 -4.12 15.64 20.24
C SER A 132 -3.80 15.41 21.72
N GLU A 133 -4.57 14.58 22.38
CA GLU A 133 -4.24 14.08 23.72
C GLU A 133 -2.99 13.19 23.70
N GLU A 134 -2.33 13.01 24.83
CA GLU A 134 -1.21 12.04 24.93
C GLU A 134 -1.74 10.63 24.63
N PHE A 135 -0.97 9.84 23.89
CA PHE A 135 -1.32 8.47 23.44
C PHE A 135 -2.54 8.38 22.53
N TYR A 136 -2.90 9.48 21.85
CA TYR A 136 -4.02 9.48 20.90
C TYR A 136 -3.69 8.69 19.61
N TYR A 137 -2.45 8.76 19.15
CA TYR A 137 -1.95 7.98 18.01
C TYR A 137 -1.13 6.79 18.47
N ASP A 138 -1.37 5.63 17.87
CA ASP A 138 -0.59 4.41 18.07
C ASP A 138 0.64 4.36 17.14
N ALA A 139 0.57 4.98 15.95
CA ALA A 139 1.69 5.15 15.03
C ALA A 139 1.49 6.34 14.10
N ILE A 140 2.59 6.78 13.48
CA ILE A 140 2.60 7.76 12.38
C ILE A 140 3.23 7.12 11.14
N LEU A 141 2.56 7.18 10.02
CA LEU A 141 3.08 6.84 8.69
C LEU A 141 3.45 8.13 8.00
N MET A 142 4.73 8.35 7.79
CA MET A 142 5.29 9.64 7.40
C MET A 142 5.98 9.57 6.05
N ASP A 143 5.41 10.21 5.03
CA ASP A 143 6.17 10.44 3.80
C ASP A 143 7.42 11.27 4.10
N VAL A 144 8.54 10.85 3.53
CA VAL A 144 9.80 11.57 3.69
C VAL A 144 9.86 12.78 2.78
N GLN A 145 9.35 12.67 1.54
CA GLN A 145 9.47 13.70 0.53
C GLN A 145 8.19 14.51 0.37
N MET A 146 8.05 15.55 1.17
CA MET A 146 6.89 16.46 1.11
C MET A 146 7.34 17.92 0.99
N PRO A 147 6.52 18.78 0.36
CA PRO A 147 6.74 20.23 0.33
C PRO A 147 6.56 20.84 1.73
N ILE A 148 7.00 22.08 1.92
CA ILE A 148 6.87 22.92 3.12
C ILE A 148 7.72 22.38 4.28
N MET A 149 7.38 21.21 4.83
CA MET A 149 8.11 20.49 5.87
C MET A 149 8.21 19.01 5.50
N ASN A 150 9.42 18.53 5.26
CA ASN A 150 9.66 17.14 4.94
C ASN A 150 9.48 16.22 6.17
N GLY A 151 9.37 14.90 5.93
CA GLY A 151 9.10 13.93 7.00
C GLY A 151 10.20 13.86 8.07
N TYR A 152 11.46 14.12 7.71
CA TYR A 152 12.55 14.15 8.70
C TYR A 152 12.45 15.35 9.63
N GLU A 153 12.12 16.52 9.09
CA GLU A 153 11.91 17.74 9.90
C GLU A 153 10.68 17.60 10.80
N ALA A 154 9.59 17.08 10.27
CA ALA A 154 8.37 16.79 11.03
C ALA A 154 8.67 15.82 12.18
N THR A 155 9.38 14.71 11.89
CA THR A 155 9.77 13.72 12.92
C THR A 155 10.59 14.34 14.04
N ARG A 156 11.64 15.10 13.71
CA ARG A 156 12.46 15.78 14.71
C ARG A 156 11.64 16.75 15.56
N THR A 157 10.71 17.48 14.93
CA THR A 157 9.83 18.42 15.62
C THR A 157 8.90 17.68 16.57
N ILE A 158 8.25 16.59 16.13
CA ILE A 158 7.39 15.74 16.97
C ILE A 158 8.17 15.16 18.16
N ARG A 159 9.37 14.62 17.93
CA ARG A 159 10.22 14.04 18.98
C ARG A 159 10.63 15.06 20.06
N ASN A 160 10.68 16.34 19.70
CA ASN A 160 11.03 17.45 20.62
C ASN A 160 9.82 18.08 21.32
N LEU A 161 8.60 17.63 21.06
CA LEU A 161 7.43 18.12 21.79
C LEU A 161 7.55 17.78 23.29
N PRO A 162 7.07 18.66 24.19
CA PRO A 162 7.13 18.44 25.65
C PRO A 162 6.05 17.44 26.10
N ARG A 163 6.01 16.25 25.49
CA ARG A 163 5.06 15.16 25.73
C ARG A 163 5.81 13.86 25.97
N LYS A 164 5.24 12.98 26.80
CA LYS A 164 5.89 11.71 27.15
C LYS A 164 5.77 10.66 26.06
N ASP A 165 4.61 10.62 25.42
CA ASP A 165 4.25 9.61 24.41
C ASP A 165 5.05 9.72 23.11
N VAL A 166 5.42 10.93 22.68
CA VAL A 166 6.10 11.13 21.39
C VAL A 166 7.50 10.52 21.30
N ARG A 167 8.09 10.15 22.42
CA ARG A 167 9.41 9.47 22.41
C ARG A 167 9.31 8.05 21.92
N ASP A 168 8.25 7.35 22.34
CA ASP A 168 8.02 5.94 22.05
C ASP A 168 7.01 5.71 20.92
N LEU A 169 6.31 6.78 20.47
CA LEU A 169 5.36 6.74 19.37
C LEU A 169 6.06 6.25 18.09
N PRO A 170 5.68 5.10 17.51
CA PRO A 170 6.26 4.60 16.27
C PRO A 170 6.04 5.61 15.13
N ILE A 171 7.12 6.04 14.49
CA ILE A 171 7.09 6.84 13.26
C ILE A 171 7.79 6.03 12.18
N ILE A 172 7.02 5.66 11.17
CA ILE A 172 7.45 4.79 10.07
C ILE A 172 7.58 5.62 8.81
N ALA A 173 8.78 5.67 8.25
CA ALA A 173 9.03 6.39 7.00
C ALA A 173 8.36 5.70 5.81
N MET A 174 7.71 6.45 4.94
CA MET A 174 7.33 6.02 3.59
C MET A 174 8.28 6.68 2.59
N THR A 175 9.07 5.90 1.85
CA THR A 175 10.12 6.39 0.97
C THR A 175 9.92 5.94 -0.46
N ALA A 176 10.36 6.75 -1.45
CA ALA A 176 10.31 6.35 -2.86
C ALA A 176 11.29 5.22 -3.21
N ASN A 177 12.31 4.98 -2.39
CA ASN A 177 13.33 3.97 -2.60
C ASN A 177 13.53 3.10 -1.35
N ALA A 178 13.90 1.82 -1.57
CA ALA A 178 14.23 0.87 -0.51
C ALA A 178 15.76 0.77 -0.30
N LEU A 179 16.50 1.86 -0.49
CA LEU A 179 17.96 1.84 -0.34
C LEU A 179 18.34 1.85 1.15
N GLU A 180 19.42 1.18 1.49
CA GLU A 180 19.94 1.13 2.87
C GLU A 180 20.29 2.54 3.38
N GLU A 181 20.70 3.45 2.52
CA GLU A 181 20.95 4.86 2.84
C GLU A 181 19.69 5.59 3.34
N ASP A 182 18.52 5.30 2.75
CA ASP A 182 17.25 5.90 3.14
C ASP A 182 16.80 5.39 4.51
N LYS A 183 17.03 4.10 4.78
CA LYS A 183 16.78 3.49 6.08
C LYS A 183 17.66 4.10 7.18
N GLU A 184 18.97 4.21 6.92
CA GLU A 184 19.89 4.85 7.86
C GLU A 184 19.49 6.31 8.13
N ALA A 185 19.10 7.04 7.08
CA ALA A 185 18.64 8.41 7.21
C ALA A 185 17.36 8.52 8.05
N ALA A 186 16.38 7.63 7.85
CA ALA A 186 15.15 7.59 8.63
C ALA A 186 15.44 7.36 10.14
N LEU A 187 16.20 6.32 10.45
CA LEU A 187 16.61 6.01 11.83
C LEU A 187 17.38 7.17 12.48
N LYS A 188 18.31 7.79 11.75
CA LYS A 188 19.12 8.91 12.23
C LYS A 188 18.29 10.16 12.55
N ASN A 189 17.13 10.32 11.89
CA ASN A 189 16.20 11.41 12.14
C ASN A 189 15.13 11.07 13.20
N GLY A 190 15.22 9.89 13.85
CA GLY A 190 14.32 9.51 14.95
C GLY A 190 13.07 8.73 14.52
N MET A 191 13.03 8.23 13.27
CA MET A 191 12.01 7.29 12.82
C MET A 191 12.36 5.87 13.31
N ASN A 192 11.37 4.99 13.38
CA ASN A 192 11.52 3.64 13.93
C ASN A 192 11.74 2.58 12.84
N ALA A 193 11.14 2.78 11.67
CA ALA A 193 11.25 1.88 10.52
C ALA A 193 11.06 2.66 9.22
N HIS A 194 11.20 1.96 8.09
CA HIS A 194 10.89 2.50 6.77
C HIS A 194 10.14 1.48 5.93
N ILE A 195 9.33 1.96 5.01
CA ILE A 195 8.59 1.18 4.01
C ILE A 195 8.78 1.88 2.66
N ALA A 196 9.10 1.10 1.63
CA ALA A 196 9.21 1.63 0.28
C ALA A 196 7.84 1.83 -0.37
N LYS A 197 7.69 2.89 -1.14
CA LYS A 197 6.57 3.08 -2.06
C LYS A 197 6.88 2.40 -3.42
N PRO A 198 5.91 1.81 -4.12
CA PRO A 198 4.50 1.66 -3.74
C PRO A 198 4.35 0.70 -2.56
N LEU A 199 3.34 0.94 -1.72
CA LEU A 199 3.12 0.16 -0.51
C LEU A 199 2.88 -1.32 -0.86
N ASP A 200 3.78 -2.19 -0.42
CA ASP A 200 3.58 -3.64 -0.41
C ASP A 200 2.86 -4.00 0.89
N MET A 201 1.64 -4.54 0.77
CA MET A 201 0.77 -4.79 1.92
C MET A 201 1.35 -5.78 2.90
N ASP A 202 2.04 -6.82 2.44
CA ASP A 202 2.63 -7.83 3.30
C ASP A 202 3.76 -7.23 4.15
N VAL A 203 4.62 -6.43 3.51
CA VAL A 203 5.71 -5.69 4.17
C VAL A 203 5.13 -4.66 5.13
N PHE A 204 4.12 -3.90 4.69
CA PHE A 204 3.48 -2.85 5.46
C PHE A 204 2.86 -3.37 6.76
N ILE A 205 2.04 -4.40 6.66
CA ILE A 205 1.41 -5.04 7.84
C ILE A 205 2.45 -5.70 8.75
N SER A 206 3.49 -6.33 8.18
CA SER A 206 4.58 -6.92 8.96
C SER A 206 5.31 -5.89 9.81
N VAL A 207 5.64 -4.74 9.21
CA VAL A 207 6.28 -3.63 9.94
C VAL A 207 5.35 -3.06 11.01
N LEU A 208 4.06 -2.85 10.72
CA LEU A 208 3.11 -2.36 11.71
C LEU A 208 2.94 -3.34 12.88
N LYS A 209 2.89 -4.64 12.62
CA LYS A 209 2.82 -5.68 13.66
C LYS A 209 4.01 -5.63 14.62
N GLU A 210 5.20 -5.33 14.13
CA GLU A 210 6.40 -5.24 14.98
C GLU A 210 6.29 -4.13 16.05
N PHE A 211 5.58 -3.04 15.73
CA PHE A 211 5.49 -1.87 16.61
C PHE A 211 4.16 -1.74 17.37
N LEU A 212 3.10 -2.41 16.94
CA LEU A 212 1.74 -2.23 17.46
C LEU A 212 1.16 -3.45 18.21
N GLN A 213 1.98 -4.48 18.38
CA GLN A 213 1.61 -5.65 19.21
C GLN A 213 1.82 -5.40 20.70
#